data_188e80dfa7a69c53475922b58e24949c
#
_entry.id   188e80dfa7a69c53475922b58e24949c
#
_cell.length_a   1.000
_cell.length_b   1.000
_cell.length_c   1.000
_cell.angle_alpha   90.00
_cell.angle_beta   90.00
_cell.angle_gamma   90.00
#
_symmetry.space_group_name_H-M   'P 1'
#
loop_
_entity.id
_entity.type
_entity.pdbx_description
1 polymer ?
#
loop_
_entity_poly.entity_id
_entity_poly.type
_entity_poly.pdbx_seq_one_letter_code
_entity_poly.pdbx_strand_id
1 'polypeptide(L)'
;PYGDEFAGNGFQLKDKDAPRYYVDTGDEELSLIRDIPLALRLEGYVTYNVQNSELSDFTAPWILKLLSGGAITKDVAYYFYFFFSERGEVAGIEDAFLMFNDLFSTELDFMIGQYQVSDPLFKRELRLTFDDYMIYTVRPGYSNINLTYDRGVMFNYGLDIGTNINVQVLNGTGIGGTSSFRTFDKDKYKNVFAAISQDIGENFRLGVSGYYGNELIQNPDTAYSATNELLMAGVDATVAIGPLELNVQYIERRDKNPYAFIESEELKSRGGFGELIYRPDGDDSKWYGVLLYNNIFSDDKTVEWESLAFHLGYLLRRNIRLVGEYSYNIKNEFGRIGVGFVTAF
;
A
#
# COMPACT_ATOMS: atom_id res chain seq x y z
N PRO A 1 -5.97 11.20 -10.49
CA PRO A 1 -5.30 11.68 -11.73
C PRO A 1 -4.09 12.56 -11.42
N TYR A 2 -4.28 13.78 -10.87
CA TYR A 2 -3.16 14.72 -10.66
C TYR A 2 -2.10 14.22 -9.67
N GLY A 3 -2.50 13.55 -8.60
CA GLY A 3 -1.57 12.97 -7.62
C GLY A 3 -0.76 11.82 -8.19
N ASP A 4 -1.38 11.01 -9.02
CA ASP A 4 -0.75 9.87 -9.67
C ASP A 4 0.24 10.33 -10.75
N GLU A 5 -0.15 11.31 -11.56
CA GLU A 5 0.75 11.95 -12.53
C GLU A 5 1.94 12.62 -11.84
N PHE A 6 1.70 13.34 -10.73
CA PHE A 6 2.77 13.96 -9.95
C PHE A 6 3.76 12.93 -9.39
N ALA A 7 3.26 11.83 -8.82
CA ALA A 7 4.10 10.76 -8.29
C ALA A 7 4.82 10.01 -9.42
N GLY A 8 4.13 9.69 -10.52
CA GLY A 8 4.69 9.01 -11.69
C GLY A 8 5.77 9.84 -12.42
N ASN A 9 5.68 11.16 -12.38
CA ASN A 9 6.71 12.06 -12.94
C ASN A 9 7.81 12.41 -11.91
N GLY A 10 8.09 11.54 -10.94
CA GLY A 10 9.15 11.78 -9.96
C GLY A 10 8.91 12.96 -9.03
N PHE A 11 7.65 13.15 -8.62
CA PHE A 11 7.23 14.27 -7.75
C PHE A 11 7.45 15.63 -8.37
N GLN A 12 7.25 15.74 -9.67
CA GLN A 12 7.34 16.96 -10.46
C GLN A 12 6.03 17.18 -11.22
N LEU A 13 5.75 18.46 -11.57
CA LEU A 13 4.69 18.77 -12.50
C LEU A 13 5.20 18.58 -13.93
N LYS A 14 4.47 17.82 -14.74
CA LYS A 14 4.85 17.45 -16.12
C LYS A 14 5.17 18.63 -17.03
N ASP A 15 4.53 19.77 -16.79
CA ASP A 15 4.65 21.00 -17.58
C ASP A 15 5.59 22.04 -16.97
N LYS A 16 6.31 21.72 -15.91
CA LYS A 16 7.21 22.65 -15.22
C LYS A 16 8.64 22.14 -15.24
N ASP A 17 9.53 23.00 -15.71
CA ASP A 17 10.95 22.75 -15.55
C ASP A 17 11.26 22.50 -14.07
N ALA A 18 11.70 21.31 -13.76
CA ALA A 18 12.45 21.11 -12.55
C ALA A 18 13.78 21.87 -12.75
N PRO A 19 14.27 22.54 -11.84
CA PRO A 19 14.03 22.65 -10.45
C PRO A 19 14.27 24.05 -9.88
N ARG A 20 13.25 24.66 -9.57
CA ARG A 20 13.31 25.86 -8.73
C ARG A 20 13.89 25.63 -7.32
N TYR A 21 14.23 24.40 -6.99
CA TYR A 21 14.72 23.99 -5.67
C TYR A 21 16.21 23.73 -5.60
N TYR A 22 16.94 23.77 -6.71
CA TYR A 22 18.38 23.44 -6.69
C TYR A 22 19.22 24.64 -6.30
N VAL A 23 20.30 24.32 -5.62
CA VAL A 23 21.37 25.28 -5.34
C VAL A 23 22.27 25.30 -6.57
N ASP A 24 22.58 26.50 -7.08
CA ASP A 24 23.68 26.64 -8.02
C ASP A 24 25.00 26.42 -7.24
N THR A 25 25.60 25.27 -7.46
CA THR A 25 26.86 24.89 -6.79
C THR A 25 28.09 25.29 -7.60
N GLY A 26 27.91 25.73 -8.85
CA GLY A 26 29.00 25.91 -9.80
C GLY A 26 29.66 24.59 -10.26
N ASP A 27 29.06 23.44 -9.92
CA ASP A 27 29.50 22.10 -10.29
C ASP A 27 28.31 21.36 -10.90
N GLU A 28 28.38 21.06 -12.20
CA GLU A 28 27.31 20.42 -12.97
C GLU A 28 27.06 18.96 -12.52
N GLU A 29 28.03 18.32 -11.87
CA GLU A 29 27.91 16.95 -11.34
C GLU A 29 27.29 16.92 -9.94
N LEU A 30 27.12 18.07 -9.25
CA LEU A 30 26.59 18.19 -7.90
C LEU A 30 25.20 18.82 -7.89
N SER A 31 24.16 18.01 -7.73
CA SER A 31 22.77 18.47 -7.54
C SER A 31 22.42 18.54 -6.05
N LEU A 32 22.14 19.73 -5.54
CA LEU A 32 21.68 19.94 -4.17
C LEU A 32 20.29 20.58 -4.17
N ILE A 33 19.33 19.92 -3.50
CA ILE A 33 17.99 20.47 -3.28
C ILE A 33 18.10 21.58 -2.22
N ARG A 34 17.68 22.80 -2.55
CA ARG A 34 17.73 23.94 -1.63
C ARG A 34 16.75 23.80 -0.46
N ASP A 35 15.52 23.41 -0.78
CA ASP A 35 14.42 23.32 0.16
C ASP A 35 13.82 21.92 0.06
N ILE A 36 14.10 21.06 1.04
CA ILE A 36 13.53 19.70 1.07
C ILE A 36 12.02 19.81 1.27
N PRO A 37 11.19 19.34 0.33
CA PRO A 37 9.75 19.36 0.49
C PRO A 37 9.34 18.40 1.61
N LEU A 38 8.73 18.94 2.65
CA LEU A 38 8.25 18.20 3.81
C LEU A 38 6.76 18.43 3.99
N ALA A 39 6.04 17.39 4.33
CA ALA A 39 4.65 17.46 4.75
C ALA A 39 4.43 16.60 5.99
N LEU A 40 3.60 17.09 6.91
CA LEU A 40 3.11 16.34 8.06
C LEU A 40 1.68 15.92 7.80
N ARG A 41 1.35 14.63 8.05
CA ARG A 41 -0.02 14.15 8.11
C ARG A 41 -0.36 13.78 9.54
N LEU A 42 -1.46 14.30 10.04
CA LEU A 42 -2.01 14.03 11.37
C LEU A 42 -3.44 13.54 11.24
N GLU A 43 -3.73 12.44 11.93
CA GLU A 43 -5.08 11.90 12.08
C GLU A 43 -5.39 11.67 13.56
N GLY A 44 -6.62 11.92 13.90
CA GLY A 44 -7.11 11.66 15.25
C GLY A 44 -8.60 11.40 15.25
N TYR A 45 -9.03 10.50 16.12
CA TYR A 45 -10.42 10.03 16.19
C TYR A 45 -10.90 9.93 17.63
N VAL A 46 -12.20 10.00 17.78
CA VAL A 46 -12.93 9.46 18.94
C VAL A 46 -13.57 8.17 18.46
N THR A 47 -13.25 7.08 19.12
CA THR A 47 -13.75 5.75 18.76
C THR A 47 -14.66 5.20 19.85
N TYR A 48 -15.64 4.42 19.44
CA TYR A 48 -16.60 3.76 20.31
C TYR A 48 -16.85 2.34 19.82
N ASN A 49 -16.73 1.37 20.72
CA ASN A 49 -17.04 -0.01 20.44
C ASN A 49 -18.54 -0.28 20.73
N VAL A 50 -19.25 -0.80 19.74
CA VAL A 50 -20.70 -0.98 19.81
C VAL A 50 -21.09 -2.14 20.75
N GLN A 51 -20.31 -3.21 20.80
CA GLN A 51 -20.57 -4.38 21.64
C GLN A 51 -20.11 -4.21 23.10
N ASN A 52 -19.14 -3.31 23.31
CA ASN A 52 -18.65 -3.01 24.65
C ASN A 52 -18.59 -1.49 24.84
N SER A 53 -19.67 -0.92 25.35
CA SER A 53 -19.82 0.53 25.54
C SER A 53 -18.82 1.14 26.56
N GLU A 54 -18.09 0.32 27.31
CA GLU A 54 -17.02 0.79 28.18
C GLU A 54 -15.71 1.08 27.40
N LEU A 55 -15.61 0.60 26.16
CA LEU A 55 -14.46 0.84 25.28
C LEU A 55 -14.74 2.03 24.37
N SER A 56 -14.59 3.24 24.90
CA SER A 56 -14.47 4.48 24.13
C SER A 56 -13.08 5.05 24.31
N ASP A 57 -12.52 5.61 23.24
CA ASP A 57 -11.15 6.09 23.26
C ASP A 57 -10.95 7.38 22.44
N PHE A 58 -10.03 8.22 22.89
CA PHE A 58 -9.48 9.35 22.13
C PHE A 58 -8.20 8.90 21.43
N THR A 59 -8.34 8.32 20.25
CA THR A 59 -7.22 7.82 19.44
C THR A 59 -6.59 8.98 18.65
N ALA A 60 -5.89 9.86 19.35
CA ALA A 60 -5.17 10.99 18.76
C ALA A 60 -3.81 11.19 19.44
N PRO A 61 -2.68 11.15 18.71
CA PRO A 61 -2.59 10.92 17.27
C PRO A 61 -2.76 9.44 16.90
N TRP A 62 -3.70 9.14 15.99
CA TRP A 62 -3.84 7.82 15.41
C TRP A 62 -2.75 7.57 14.38
N ILE A 63 -2.58 8.57 13.49
CA ILE A 63 -1.45 8.66 12.57
C ILE A 63 -0.77 10.01 12.78
N LEU A 64 0.55 9.97 12.90
CA LEU A 64 1.42 11.13 12.76
C LEU A 64 2.60 10.71 11.90
N LYS A 65 2.64 11.20 10.65
CA LYS A 65 3.72 10.86 9.72
C LYS A 65 4.33 12.08 9.04
N LEU A 66 5.63 12.02 8.83
CA LEU A 66 6.40 12.94 8.03
C LEU A 66 6.61 12.33 6.64
N LEU A 67 6.33 13.10 5.60
CA LEU A 67 6.48 12.72 4.21
C LEU A 67 7.46 13.66 3.53
N SER A 68 8.27 13.12 2.64
CA SER A 68 9.09 13.90 1.73
C SER A 68 9.20 13.18 0.39
N GLY A 69 9.10 13.92 -0.68
CA GLY A 69 9.31 13.42 -2.04
C GLY A 69 9.65 14.56 -2.96
N GLY A 70 10.59 14.33 -3.86
CA GLY A 70 11.03 15.36 -4.78
C GLY A 70 12.09 14.87 -5.77
N ALA A 71 12.34 15.68 -6.79
CA ALA A 71 13.35 15.39 -7.77
C ALA A 71 14.74 15.76 -7.25
N ILE A 72 15.68 14.82 -7.37
CA ILE A 72 17.11 15.03 -7.15
C ILE A 72 17.74 15.60 -8.42
N THR A 73 17.37 15.04 -9.56
CA THR A 73 17.68 15.52 -10.91
C THR A 73 16.42 15.48 -11.76
N LYS A 74 16.52 15.83 -13.04
CA LYS A 74 15.36 15.77 -13.94
C LYS A 74 14.72 14.38 -13.98
N ASP A 75 15.52 13.32 -13.98
CA ASP A 75 15.07 11.94 -14.18
C ASP A 75 15.25 11.07 -12.94
N VAL A 76 15.70 11.65 -11.79
CA VAL A 76 15.90 10.92 -10.54
C VAL A 76 15.14 11.61 -9.42
N ALA A 77 14.28 10.85 -8.77
CA ALA A 77 13.48 11.30 -7.64
C ALA A 77 13.69 10.43 -6.41
N TYR A 78 13.34 10.96 -5.27
CA TYR A 78 13.27 10.21 -4.02
C TYR A 78 11.88 10.36 -3.41
N TYR A 79 11.50 9.37 -2.60
CA TYR A 79 10.35 9.45 -1.72
C TYR A 79 10.65 8.68 -0.45
N PHE A 80 10.20 9.24 0.68
CA PHE A 80 10.13 8.51 1.93
C PHE A 80 9.02 9.05 2.82
N TYR A 81 8.51 8.20 3.70
CA TYR A 81 7.76 8.66 4.84
C TYR A 81 8.10 7.88 6.11
N PHE A 82 7.95 8.55 7.23
CA PHE A 82 8.25 8.04 8.56
C PHE A 82 7.04 8.24 9.46
N PHE A 83 6.60 7.17 10.11
CA PHE A 83 5.59 7.23 11.15
C PHE A 83 6.22 7.50 12.51
N PHE A 84 5.89 8.64 13.10
CA PHE A 84 6.10 8.91 14.53
C PHE A 84 5.04 8.23 15.37
N SER A 85 3.82 8.07 14.85
CA SER A 85 2.76 7.27 15.44
C SER A 85 1.94 6.61 14.34
N GLU A 86 1.77 5.32 14.45
CA GLU A 86 0.77 4.54 13.73
C GLU A 86 0.02 3.70 14.76
N ARG A 87 -1.28 4.01 14.93
CA ARG A 87 -2.14 3.32 15.90
C ARG A 87 -1.57 3.31 17.34
N GLY A 88 -0.85 4.38 17.69
CA GLY A 88 -0.25 4.55 19.03
C GLY A 88 1.17 4.00 19.17
N GLU A 89 1.73 3.36 18.13
CA GLU A 89 3.09 2.82 18.13
C GLU A 89 3.98 3.54 17.13
N VAL A 90 5.28 3.56 17.36
CA VAL A 90 6.26 4.07 16.40
C VAL A 90 6.53 3.00 15.36
N ALA A 91 5.95 3.13 14.16
CA ALA A 91 6.13 2.16 13.08
C ALA A 91 7.46 2.33 12.32
N GLY A 92 8.02 3.54 12.28
CA GLY A 92 9.27 3.83 11.59
C GLY A 92 9.09 4.16 10.11
N ILE A 93 10.04 3.74 9.29
CA ILE A 93 10.04 3.99 7.84
C ILE A 93 9.25 2.87 7.14
N GLU A 94 8.23 3.23 6.37
CA GLU A 94 7.49 2.28 5.53
C GLU A 94 7.90 2.39 4.06
N ASP A 95 7.79 3.58 3.44
CA ASP A 95 8.36 3.82 2.11
C ASP A 95 9.68 4.57 2.22
N ALA A 96 10.68 4.13 1.48
CA ALA A 96 11.94 4.84 1.28
C ALA A 96 12.62 4.31 0.01
N PHE A 97 12.53 5.05 -1.07
CA PHE A 97 13.07 4.61 -2.37
C PHE A 97 13.60 5.75 -3.21
N LEU A 98 14.43 5.38 -4.18
CA LEU A 98 14.80 6.21 -5.33
C LEU A 98 14.05 5.72 -6.56
N MET A 99 13.63 6.65 -7.38
CA MET A 99 12.96 6.42 -8.65
C MET A 99 13.81 7.03 -9.77
N PHE A 100 14.00 6.28 -10.84
CA PHE A 100 14.67 6.69 -12.06
C PHE A 100 13.63 6.63 -13.17
N ASN A 101 13.21 7.78 -13.65
CA ASN A 101 12.17 7.90 -14.66
C ASN A 101 12.77 7.88 -16.06
N ASP A 102 11.99 7.46 -17.03
CA ASP A 102 12.30 7.53 -18.47
C ASP A 102 13.65 6.91 -18.83
N LEU A 103 13.99 5.75 -18.24
CA LEU A 103 15.25 5.07 -18.51
C LEU A 103 15.47 4.87 -20.02
N PHE A 104 16.65 5.20 -20.48
CA PHE A 104 17.03 5.10 -21.90
C PHE A 104 16.15 5.93 -22.83
N SER A 105 15.50 7.00 -22.30
CA SER A 105 14.52 7.83 -23.03
C SER A 105 13.32 7.01 -23.54
N THR A 106 12.86 6.07 -22.73
CA THR A 106 11.65 5.26 -22.94
C THR A 106 10.71 5.46 -21.75
N GLU A 107 9.48 4.94 -21.83
CA GLU A 107 8.50 4.94 -20.73
C GLU A 107 8.85 3.89 -19.63
N LEU A 108 10.12 3.52 -19.50
CA LEU A 108 10.60 2.57 -18.50
C LEU A 108 11.06 3.31 -17.24
N ASP A 109 10.37 3.08 -16.14
CA ASP A 109 10.78 3.56 -14.83
C ASP A 109 11.41 2.43 -14.01
N PHE A 110 12.39 2.79 -13.21
CA PHE A 110 13.05 1.90 -12.27
C PHE A 110 13.00 2.49 -10.87
N MET A 111 12.61 1.68 -9.90
CA MET A 111 12.58 2.05 -8.50
C MET A 111 13.40 1.07 -7.69
N ILE A 112 14.13 1.56 -6.69
CA ILE A 112 14.91 0.74 -5.75
C ILE A 112 14.74 1.25 -4.33
N GLY A 113 14.43 0.34 -3.41
CA GLY A 113 14.29 0.68 -2.00
C GLY A 113 13.30 -0.19 -1.27
N GLN A 114 12.60 0.41 -0.32
CA GLN A 114 11.51 -0.16 0.45
C GLN A 114 10.22 0.51 0.01
N TYR A 115 9.23 -0.28 -0.37
CA TYR A 115 7.98 0.22 -0.94
C TYR A 115 6.84 -0.76 -0.77
N GLN A 116 5.63 -0.31 -1.04
CA GLN A 116 4.42 -1.10 -0.99
C GLN A 116 4.30 -2.02 -2.22
N VAL A 117 4.30 -3.34 -2.00
CA VAL A 117 4.26 -4.34 -3.09
C VAL A 117 2.97 -4.21 -3.91
N SER A 118 1.85 -3.87 -3.26
CA SER A 118 0.53 -3.70 -3.89
C SER A 118 0.33 -2.36 -4.61
N ASP A 119 1.32 -1.46 -4.65
CA ASP A 119 1.19 -0.15 -5.31
C ASP A 119 0.65 -0.21 -6.75
N PRO A 120 1.06 -1.19 -7.60
CA PRO A 120 0.52 -1.32 -8.95
C PRO A 120 -0.94 -1.77 -9.04
N LEU A 121 -1.52 -2.25 -7.93
CA LEU A 121 -2.91 -2.67 -7.80
C LEU A 121 -3.75 -1.54 -7.22
N PHE A 122 -3.99 -1.58 -5.91
CA PHE A 122 -4.64 -0.51 -5.16
C PHE A 122 -3.72 -0.06 -4.02
N LYS A 123 -3.38 1.22 -4.03
CA LYS A 123 -2.45 1.79 -3.06
C LYS A 123 -3.12 1.95 -1.70
N ARG A 124 -2.69 1.15 -0.71
CA ARG A 124 -3.22 1.16 0.66
C ARG A 124 -3.14 2.54 1.32
N GLU A 125 -2.08 3.29 1.02
CA GLU A 125 -1.87 4.64 1.54
C GLU A 125 -2.93 5.65 1.11
N LEU A 126 -3.60 5.39 -0.02
CA LEU A 126 -4.65 6.26 -0.57
C LEU A 126 -6.06 5.84 -0.15
N ARG A 127 -6.20 4.72 0.59
CA ARG A 127 -7.51 4.30 1.08
C ARG A 127 -8.17 5.42 1.91
N LEU A 128 -9.47 5.49 1.82
CA LEU A 128 -10.25 6.52 2.50
C LEU A 128 -10.81 6.05 3.85
N THR A 129 -10.94 4.73 4.02
CA THR A 129 -11.49 4.06 5.21
C THR A 129 -10.44 3.83 6.30
N PHE A 130 -10.89 3.64 7.55
CA PHE A 130 -10.03 3.17 8.66
C PHE A 130 -9.66 1.70 8.48
N ASP A 131 -10.63 0.89 8.00
CA ASP A 131 -10.35 -0.49 7.61
C ASP A 131 -9.41 -0.51 6.40
N ASP A 132 -8.55 -1.51 6.39
CA ASP A 132 -7.56 -1.73 5.33
C ASP A 132 -8.12 -2.64 4.23
N TYR A 133 -7.42 -2.74 3.12
CA TYR A 133 -7.58 -3.81 2.13
C TYR A 133 -6.96 -5.09 2.68
N MET A 134 -7.72 -5.82 3.47
CA MET A 134 -7.23 -6.91 4.32
C MET A 134 -6.54 -8.03 3.56
N ILE A 135 -6.89 -8.25 2.29
CA ILE A 135 -6.28 -9.30 1.46
C ILE A 135 -4.77 -9.10 1.29
N TYR A 136 -4.27 -7.85 1.31
CA TYR A 136 -2.85 -7.56 1.18
C TYR A 136 -2.05 -7.86 2.45
N THR A 137 -2.71 -8.00 3.60
CA THR A 137 -2.07 -8.28 4.89
C THR A 137 -1.95 -9.77 5.21
N VAL A 138 -2.57 -10.64 4.42
CA VAL A 138 -2.67 -12.08 4.68
C VAL A 138 -1.30 -12.75 4.76
N ARG A 139 -1.03 -13.40 5.91
CA ARG A 139 0.19 -14.18 6.20
C ARG A 139 -0.17 -15.47 6.92
N PRO A 140 -0.40 -16.59 6.22
CA PRO A 140 -0.68 -17.87 6.85
C PRO A 140 0.52 -18.39 7.64
N GLY A 141 0.27 -18.99 8.79
CA GLY A 141 1.31 -19.57 9.64
C GLY A 141 2.39 -18.57 10.07
N TYR A 142 3.64 -18.92 9.81
CA TYR A 142 4.82 -18.09 10.15
C TYR A 142 5.38 -17.33 8.94
N SER A 143 4.65 -17.28 7.83
CA SER A 143 5.08 -16.54 6.63
C SER A 143 5.30 -15.06 6.93
N ASN A 144 6.40 -14.50 6.43
CA ASN A 144 6.68 -13.07 6.47
C ASN A 144 6.16 -12.35 5.22
N ILE A 145 5.84 -13.09 4.17
CA ILE A 145 5.46 -12.55 2.87
C ILE A 145 3.99 -12.16 2.87
N ASN A 146 3.74 -10.91 2.46
CA ASN A 146 2.42 -10.40 2.11
C ASN A 146 2.58 -9.32 1.02
N LEU A 147 1.50 -8.64 0.65
CA LEU A 147 1.52 -7.59 -0.37
C LEU A 147 1.56 -6.17 0.23
N THR A 148 1.92 -6.03 1.53
CA THR A 148 2.05 -4.70 2.14
C THR A 148 3.36 -4.05 1.73
N TYR A 149 4.44 -4.32 2.43
CA TYR A 149 5.74 -3.69 2.20
C TYR A 149 6.85 -4.73 2.08
N ASP A 150 7.80 -4.45 1.18
CA ASP A 150 9.05 -5.21 1.09
C ASP A 150 10.18 -4.32 0.56
N ARG A 151 11.37 -4.86 0.49
CA ARG A 151 12.56 -4.24 -0.07
C ARG A 151 12.93 -4.93 -1.36
N GLY A 152 13.23 -4.12 -2.37
CA GLY A 152 13.56 -4.69 -3.68
C GLY A 152 13.77 -3.65 -4.75
N VAL A 153 13.56 -4.10 -5.98
CA VAL A 153 13.55 -3.28 -7.18
C VAL A 153 12.24 -3.46 -7.93
N MET A 154 11.78 -2.40 -8.55
CA MET A 154 10.55 -2.38 -9.34
C MET A 154 10.85 -1.77 -10.70
N PHE A 155 10.29 -2.38 -11.74
CA PHE A 155 10.26 -1.86 -13.09
C PHE A 155 8.82 -1.60 -13.48
N ASN A 156 8.57 -0.44 -14.03
CA ASN A 156 7.26 -0.04 -14.51
C ASN A 156 7.36 0.44 -15.95
N TYR A 157 6.47 -0.01 -16.82
CA TYR A 157 6.46 0.34 -18.22
C TYR A 157 5.05 0.63 -18.70
N GLY A 158 4.81 1.88 -19.08
CA GLY A 158 3.54 2.35 -19.66
C GLY A 158 3.56 2.23 -21.18
N LEU A 159 2.46 1.77 -21.75
CA LEU A 159 2.22 1.76 -23.20
C LEU A 159 1.16 2.79 -23.58
N ASP A 160 1.32 3.47 -24.69
CA ASP A 160 0.35 4.49 -25.21
C ASP A 160 -1.08 3.97 -25.36
N ILE A 161 -1.25 2.65 -25.46
CA ILE A 161 -2.56 1.99 -25.54
C ILE A 161 -3.27 1.85 -24.17
N GLY A 162 -2.71 2.42 -23.11
CA GLY A 162 -3.26 2.34 -21.75
C GLY A 162 -2.91 1.03 -21.02
N THR A 163 -1.94 0.27 -21.49
CA THR A 163 -1.40 -0.89 -20.76
C THR A 163 -0.26 -0.46 -19.87
N ASN A 164 -0.30 -0.86 -18.61
CA ASN A 164 0.81 -0.72 -17.68
C ASN A 164 1.33 -2.10 -17.27
N ILE A 165 2.65 -2.28 -17.29
CA ILE A 165 3.34 -3.50 -16.90
C ILE A 165 4.25 -3.18 -15.74
N ASN A 166 4.08 -3.90 -14.64
CA ASN A 166 4.91 -3.77 -13.46
C ASN A 166 5.58 -5.11 -13.13
N VAL A 167 6.87 -5.09 -12.82
CA VAL A 167 7.64 -6.26 -12.38
C VAL A 167 8.50 -5.88 -11.19
N GLN A 168 8.44 -6.66 -10.13
CA GLN A 168 9.22 -6.43 -8.91
C GLN A 168 10.06 -7.65 -8.56
N VAL A 169 11.28 -7.40 -8.09
CA VAL A 169 12.14 -8.43 -7.47
C VAL A 169 12.35 -8.04 -6.02
N LEU A 170 11.93 -8.91 -5.09
CA LEU A 170 11.74 -8.63 -3.69
C LEU A 170 12.60 -9.53 -2.82
N ASN A 171 12.95 -9.07 -1.61
CA ASN A 171 13.59 -9.92 -0.62
C ASN A 171 12.64 -11.01 -0.07
N GLY A 172 11.32 -10.73 0.03
CA GLY A 172 10.36 -11.67 0.61
C GLY A 172 10.40 -11.74 2.14
N THR A 173 10.92 -10.72 2.79
CA THR A 173 11.06 -10.68 4.25
C THR A 173 10.32 -9.51 4.90
N GLY A 174 9.59 -8.74 4.10
CA GLY A 174 8.93 -7.50 4.54
C GLY A 174 9.94 -6.43 5.00
N ILE A 175 9.50 -5.53 5.87
CA ILE A 175 10.29 -4.38 6.34
C ILE A 175 10.87 -4.56 7.76
N GLY A 176 10.98 -5.79 8.23
CA GLY A 176 11.58 -6.10 9.53
C GLY A 176 13.04 -5.63 9.68
N GLY A 177 13.54 -5.63 10.90
CA GLY A 177 14.93 -5.24 11.21
C GLY A 177 15.96 -6.17 10.59
N THR A 178 17.22 -5.72 10.59
CA THR A 178 18.36 -6.47 10.07
C THR A 178 18.65 -7.74 10.88
N SER A 179 19.25 -8.74 10.23
CA SER A 179 19.86 -9.89 10.87
C SER A 179 21.10 -9.50 11.69
N SER A 180 21.67 -10.44 12.44
CA SER A 180 22.96 -10.26 13.12
C SER A 180 24.11 -9.94 12.16
N PHE A 181 23.99 -10.28 10.90
CA PHE A 181 24.93 -9.95 9.83
C PHE A 181 24.68 -8.59 9.16
N ARG A 182 23.73 -7.79 9.67
CA ARG A 182 23.31 -6.50 9.13
C ARG A 182 22.71 -6.59 7.71
N THR A 183 22.16 -7.75 7.36
CA THR A 183 21.37 -7.93 6.13
C THR A 183 19.88 -7.80 6.45
N PHE A 184 19.10 -7.23 5.57
CA PHE A 184 17.65 -7.20 5.70
C PHE A 184 17.05 -8.54 5.28
N ASP A 185 17.66 -9.18 4.28
CA ASP A 185 17.29 -10.53 3.88
C ASP A 185 17.90 -11.56 4.82
N LYS A 186 17.10 -12.53 5.22
CA LYS A 186 17.46 -13.60 6.19
C LYS A 186 17.69 -14.94 5.52
N ASP A 187 17.44 -15.02 4.20
CA ASP A 187 17.63 -16.24 3.42
C ASP A 187 18.29 -15.93 2.05
N LYS A 188 18.33 -16.89 1.16
CA LYS A 188 18.97 -16.79 -0.15
C LYS A 188 17.98 -16.49 -1.29
N TYR A 189 16.70 -16.51 -1.01
CA TYR A 189 15.67 -16.44 -2.03
C TYR A 189 15.39 -14.99 -2.42
N LYS A 190 15.00 -14.81 -3.69
CA LYS A 190 14.41 -13.57 -4.19
C LYS A 190 13.08 -13.92 -4.82
N ASN A 191 12.11 -13.10 -4.51
CA ASN A 191 10.73 -13.31 -4.90
C ASN A 191 10.37 -12.37 -6.03
N VAL A 192 9.41 -12.74 -6.85
CA VAL A 192 8.97 -11.96 -8.00
C VAL A 192 7.47 -11.68 -7.88
N PHE A 193 7.12 -10.41 -8.01
CA PHE A 193 5.75 -9.97 -8.24
C PHE A 193 5.65 -9.38 -9.65
N ALA A 194 4.54 -9.62 -10.33
CA ALA A 194 4.24 -8.97 -11.60
C ALA A 194 2.75 -8.60 -11.66
N ALA A 195 2.47 -7.46 -12.29
CA ALA A 195 1.11 -7.01 -12.56
C ALA A 195 1.02 -6.42 -13.96
N ILE A 196 -0.11 -6.62 -14.61
CA ILE A 196 -0.45 -5.99 -15.89
C ILE A 196 -1.85 -5.42 -15.73
N SER A 197 -2.00 -4.14 -16.05
CA SER A 197 -3.30 -3.49 -16.10
C SER A 197 -3.55 -2.86 -17.46
N GLN A 198 -4.82 -2.76 -17.84
CA GLN A 198 -5.27 -2.19 -19.09
C GLN A 198 -6.41 -1.22 -18.83
N ASP A 199 -6.22 0.03 -19.25
CA ASP A 199 -7.29 1.01 -19.33
C ASP A 199 -8.13 0.77 -20.58
N ILE A 200 -9.45 0.75 -20.42
CA ILE A 200 -10.43 0.54 -21.50
C ILE A 200 -11.34 1.77 -21.53
N GLY A 201 -10.99 2.71 -22.40
CA GLY A 201 -11.59 4.04 -22.39
C GLY A 201 -11.28 4.79 -21.08
N GLU A 202 -12.14 5.71 -20.71
CA GLU A 202 -11.95 6.60 -19.54
C GLU A 202 -12.53 6.02 -18.25
N ASN A 203 -13.32 4.95 -18.34
CA ASN A 203 -14.20 4.49 -17.25
C ASN A 203 -13.85 3.13 -16.69
N PHE A 204 -13.01 2.34 -17.37
CA PHE A 204 -12.72 0.97 -16.97
C PHE A 204 -11.23 0.72 -16.94
N ARG A 205 -10.79 0.03 -15.90
CA ARG A 205 -9.46 -0.57 -15.80
C ARG A 205 -9.63 -2.02 -15.38
N LEU A 206 -8.87 -2.91 -16.01
CA LEU A 206 -8.77 -4.31 -15.63
C LEU A 206 -7.32 -4.64 -15.33
N GLY A 207 -7.07 -5.48 -14.33
CA GLY A 207 -5.74 -5.91 -13.95
C GLY A 207 -5.66 -7.40 -13.66
N VAL A 208 -4.46 -7.93 -13.86
CA VAL A 208 -4.06 -9.28 -13.43
C VAL A 208 -2.72 -9.18 -12.74
N SER A 209 -2.51 -10.00 -11.71
CA SER A 209 -1.27 -10.00 -10.95
C SER A 209 -0.87 -11.39 -10.51
N GLY A 210 0.42 -11.57 -10.24
CA GLY A 210 0.97 -12.81 -9.71
C GLY A 210 2.18 -12.56 -8.83
N TYR A 211 2.36 -13.41 -7.84
CA TYR A 211 3.53 -13.45 -6.97
C TYR A 211 4.05 -14.88 -6.88
N TYR A 212 5.34 -15.07 -7.10
CA TYR A 212 6.01 -16.34 -6.85
C TYR A 212 7.19 -16.11 -5.91
N GLY A 213 7.26 -16.91 -4.85
CA GLY A 213 8.29 -16.74 -3.86
C GLY A 213 8.62 -17.97 -3.07
N ASN A 214 9.78 -17.88 -2.41
CA ASN A 214 10.25 -18.82 -1.42
C ASN A 214 10.76 -18.04 -0.21
N GLU A 215 10.58 -18.59 0.98
CA GLU A 215 11.13 -18.07 2.22
C GLU A 215 11.59 -19.20 3.13
N LEU A 216 12.65 -18.97 3.89
CA LEU A 216 13.08 -19.89 4.95
C LEU A 216 12.34 -19.51 6.24
N ILE A 217 11.47 -20.41 6.69
CA ILE A 217 10.71 -20.24 7.93
C ILE A 217 11.30 -21.14 9.02
N GLN A 218 11.36 -20.62 10.23
CA GLN A 218 11.65 -21.40 11.43
C GLN A 218 10.39 -21.52 12.28
N ASN A 219 10.03 -22.75 12.61
CA ASN A 219 8.97 -23.03 13.57
C ASN A 219 9.46 -22.67 14.98
N PRO A 220 8.80 -21.72 15.69
CA PRO A 220 9.27 -21.27 16.99
C PRO A 220 9.20 -22.33 18.10
N ASP A 221 8.29 -23.30 17.97
CA ASP A 221 8.06 -24.32 19.00
C ASP A 221 9.09 -25.48 18.92
N THR A 222 9.53 -25.81 17.70
CA THR A 222 10.40 -26.95 17.45
C THR A 222 11.81 -26.55 17.01
N ALA A 223 12.03 -25.26 16.71
CA ALA A 223 13.23 -24.74 16.07
C ALA A 223 13.56 -25.38 14.70
N TYR A 224 12.67 -26.21 14.17
CA TYR A 224 12.81 -26.77 12.83
C TYR A 224 12.64 -25.70 11.77
N SER A 225 13.48 -25.74 10.74
CA SER A 225 13.43 -24.78 9.64
C SER A 225 13.07 -25.50 8.33
N ALA A 226 12.17 -24.93 7.57
CA ALA A 226 11.76 -25.42 6.27
C ALA A 226 11.58 -24.27 5.27
N THR A 227 11.66 -24.59 3.99
CA THR A 227 11.32 -23.65 2.94
C THR A 227 9.82 -23.70 2.68
N ASN A 228 9.17 -22.53 2.77
CA ASN A 228 7.82 -22.31 2.28
C ASN A 228 7.91 -21.78 0.85
N GLU A 229 7.35 -22.49 -0.11
CA GLU A 229 7.14 -22.01 -1.47
C GLU A 229 5.71 -21.48 -1.55
N LEU A 230 5.55 -20.26 -2.08
CA LEU A 230 4.24 -19.64 -2.21
C LEU A 230 3.98 -19.11 -3.62
N LEU A 231 2.71 -19.17 -4.00
CA LEU A 231 2.18 -18.62 -5.25
C LEU A 231 0.94 -17.79 -4.94
N MET A 232 0.86 -16.57 -5.51
CA MET A 232 -0.37 -15.79 -5.52
C MET A 232 -0.77 -15.49 -6.96
N ALA A 233 -2.07 -15.45 -7.21
CA ALA A 233 -2.66 -14.98 -8.46
C ALA A 233 -3.88 -14.12 -8.16
N GLY A 234 -4.01 -12.99 -8.83
CA GLY A 234 -5.09 -12.04 -8.59
C GLY A 234 -5.61 -11.39 -9.85
N VAL A 235 -6.84 -10.91 -9.74
CA VAL A 235 -7.49 -10.07 -10.73
C VAL A 235 -8.09 -8.86 -10.05
N ASP A 236 -8.10 -7.73 -10.74
CA ASP A 236 -8.67 -6.48 -10.24
C ASP A 236 -9.42 -5.73 -11.34
N ALA A 237 -10.33 -4.86 -10.93
CA ALA A 237 -11.03 -3.97 -11.84
C ALA A 237 -11.42 -2.67 -11.13
N THR A 238 -11.39 -1.58 -11.89
CA THR A 238 -12.00 -0.30 -11.53
C THR A 238 -13.04 0.08 -12.57
N VAL A 239 -14.20 0.55 -12.10
CA VAL A 239 -15.27 1.09 -12.94
C VAL A 239 -15.68 2.45 -12.38
N ALA A 240 -15.51 3.52 -13.16
CA ALA A 240 -15.87 4.88 -12.77
C ALA A 240 -16.96 5.43 -13.72
N ILE A 241 -18.18 5.64 -13.19
CA ILE A 241 -19.31 6.15 -13.98
C ILE A 241 -19.97 7.30 -13.22
N GLY A 242 -19.82 8.51 -13.74
CA GLY A 242 -20.36 9.72 -13.12
C GLY A 242 -19.84 9.89 -11.69
N PRO A 243 -20.71 9.98 -10.66
CA PRO A 243 -20.30 10.18 -9.28
C PRO A 243 -19.82 8.89 -8.58
N LEU A 244 -19.88 7.75 -9.23
CA LEU A 244 -19.60 6.42 -8.63
C LEU A 244 -18.31 5.84 -9.19
N GLU A 245 -17.48 5.29 -8.29
CA GLU A 245 -16.31 4.50 -8.61
C GLU A 245 -16.37 3.19 -7.83
N LEU A 246 -16.24 2.07 -8.52
CA LEU A 246 -16.19 0.73 -7.93
C LEU A 246 -14.81 0.13 -8.18
N ASN A 247 -14.12 -0.21 -7.10
CA ASN A 247 -12.86 -0.93 -7.10
C ASN A 247 -13.09 -2.34 -6.56
N VAL A 248 -12.59 -3.35 -7.26
CA VAL A 248 -12.69 -4.75 -6.84
C VAL A 248 -11.34 -5.45 -7.02
N GLN A 249 -11.00 -6.29 -6.06
CA GLN A 249 -9.80 -7.12 -6.07
C GLN A 249 -10.15 -8.52 -5.59
N TYR A 250 -9.61 -9.54 -6.25
CA TYR A 250 -9.61 -10.92 -5.78
C TYR A 250 -8.23 -11.53 -5.92
N ILE A 251 -7.74 -12.22 -4.89
CA ILE A 251 -6.45 -12.90 -4.86
C ILE A 251 -6.63 -14.31 -4.28
N GLU A 252 -6.00 -15.29 -4.89
CA GLU A 252 -5.78 -16.63 -4.34
C GLU A 252 -4.29 -16.79 -4.02
N ARG A 253 -4.01 -17.31 -2.82
CA ARG A 253 -2.66 -17.59 -2.32
C ARG A 253 -2.57 -19.05 -1.91
N ARG A 254 -1.45 -19.70 -2.23
CA ARG A 254 -1.09 -21.07 -1.83
C ARG A 254 0.30 -21.07 -1.23
N ASP A 255 0.42 -21.63 -0.05
CA ASP A 255 1.66 -21.81 0.70
C ASP A 255 1.89 -23.30 0.92
N LYS A 256 3.08 -23.82 0.57
CA LYS A 256 3.35 -25.26 0.67
C LYS A 256 3.69 -25.73 2.08
N ASN A 257 4.37 -24.89 2.88
CA ASN A 257 4.72 -25.24 4.26
C ASN A 257 4.86 -24.01 5.16
N PRO A 258 3.79 -23.24 5.38
CA PRO A 258 3.88 -21.97 6.10
C PRO A 258 4.11 -22.13 7.61
N TYR A 259 3.94 -23.31 8.17
CA TYR A 259 4.22 -23.60 9.58
C TYR A 259 5.59 -24.26 9.83
N ALA A 260 6.36 -24.51 8.77
CA ALA A 260 7.62 -25.26 8.86
C ALA A 260 7.46 -26.58 9.62
N PHE A 261 6.48 -27.40 9.23
CA PHE A 261 6.33 -28.73 9.75
C PHE A 261 7.27 -29.71 9.03
N ILE A 262 7.62 -30.83 9.69
CA ILE A 262 8.43 -31.90 9.08
C ILE A 262 7.69 -32.52 7.91
N GLU A 263 6.38 -32.77 8.07
CA GLU A 263 5.49 -33.13 6.97
C GLU A 263 4.85 -31.84 6.47
N SER A 264 5.14 -31.46 5.21
CA SER A 264 4.62 -30.22 4.63
C SER A 264 3.10 -30.28 4.46
N GLU A 265 2.44 -29.18 4.83
CA GLU A 265 1.01 -29.02 4.66
C GLU A 265 0.75 -27.78 3.78
N GLU A 266 0.06 -28.01 2.66
CA GLU A 266 -0.34 -26.90 1.78
C GLU A 266 -1.57 -26.18 2.36
N LEU A 267 -1.46 -24.86 2.51
CA LEU A 267 -2.56 -24.00 2.92
C LEU A 267 -2.97 -23.09 1.78
N LYS A 268 -4.28 -22.88 1.65
CA LYS A 268 -4.89 -21.98 0.69
C LYS A 268 -5.61 -20.85 1.40
N SER A 269 -5.35 -19.64 0.95
CA SER A 269 -6.08 -18.44 1.35
C SER A 269 -6.61 -17.74 0.09
N ARG A 270 -7.84 -17.24 0.14
CA ARG A 270 -8.45 -16.55 -0.98
C ARG A 270 -9.42 -15.50 -0.49
N GLY A 271 -9.56 -14.45 -1.26
CA GLY A 271 -10.48 -13.39 -0.92
C GLY A 271 -10.15 -12.11 -1.65
N GLY A 272 -10.68 -11.02 -1.17
CA GLY A 272 -10.48 -9.73 -1.78
C GLY A 272 -11.29 -8.66 -1.09
N PHE A 273 -11.53 -7.59 -1.82
CA PHE A 273 -12.40 -6.51 -1.37
C PHE A 273 -13.24 -5.96 -2.53
N GLY A 274 -14.33 -5.30 -2.16
CA GLY A 274 -15.08 -4.41 -3.02
C GLY A 274 -15.22 -3.06 -2.33
N GLU A 275 -14.82 -1.99 -3.01
CA GLU A 275 -14.90 -0.63 -2.53
C GLU A 275 -15.75 0.20 -3.47
N LEU A 276 -16.84 0.77 -2.98
CA LEU A 276 -17.69 1.70 -3.72
C LEU A 276 -17.50 3.11 -3.17
N ILE A 277 -17.03 4.01 -4.01
CA ILE A 277 -16.82 5.42 -3.70
C ILE A 277 -17.90 6.24 -4.40
N TYR A 278 -18.54 7.14 -3.65
CA TYR A 278 -19.50 8.08 -4.17
C TYR A 278 -19.02 9.53 -3.96
N ARG A 279 -18.90 10.27 -5.07
CA ARG A 279 -18.48 11.67 -5.09
C ARG A 279 -19.49 12.45 -5.94
N PRO A 280 -20.48 13.15 -5.34
CA PRO A 280 -21.60 13.76 -6.08
C PRO A 280 -21.18 14.73 -7.17
N ASP A 281 -20.11 15.50 -6.94
CA ASP A 281 -19.61 16.50 -7.86
C ASP A 281 -18.22 16.11 -8.43
N GLY A 282 -17.90 14.80 -8.49
CA GLY A 282 -16.61 14.29 -8.93
C GLY A 282 -15.47 14.81 -8.05
N ASP A 283 -14.40 15.33 -8.65
CA ASP A 283 -13.22 15.84 -7.93
C ASP A 283 -13.47 17.14 -7.19
N ASP A 284 -14.56 17.86 -7.49
CA ASP A 284 -14.97 19.07 -6.79
C ASP A 284 -15.87 18.82 -5.58
N SER A 285 -16.18 17.56 -5.30
CA SER A 285 -17.05 17.17 -4.18
C SER A 285 -16.49 17.64 -2.84
N LYS A 286 -17.34 18.31 -2.05
CA LYS A 286 -17.02 18.68 -0.68
C LYS A 286 -17.24 17.56 0.31
N TRP A 287 -17.98 16.54 -0.08
CA TRP A 287 -18.17 15.32 0.72
C TRP A 287 -18.16 14.10 -0.18
N TYR A 288 -17.84 12.97 0.41
CA TYR A 288 -17.81 11.68 -0.26
C TYR A 288 -18.24 10.57 0.70
N GLY A 289 -18.74 9.48 0.15
CA GLY A 289 -19.06 8.27 0.88
C GLY A 289 -18.27 7.10 0.34
N VAL A 290 -17.90 6.18 1.21
CA VAL A 290 -17.24 4.92 0.82
C VAL A 290 -17.93 3.75 1.51
N LEU A 291 -18.16 2.69 0.77
CA LEU A 291 -18.55 1.39 1.28
C LEU A 291 -17.45 0.40 0.93
N LEU A 292 -16.81 -0.17 1.94
CA LEU A 292 -15.74 -1.16 1.77
C LEU A 292 -16.19 -2.49 2.36
N TYR A 293 -16.14 -3.54 1.56
CA TYR A 293 -16.34 -4.93 1.99
C TYR A 293 -15.06 -5.72 1.79
N ASN A 294 -14.56 -6.36 2.85
CA ASN A 294 -13.45 -7.29 2.82
C ASN A 294 -13.93 -8.71 3.10
N ASN A 295 -13.40 -9.68 2.37
CA ASN A 295 -13.67 -11.09 2.64
C ASN A 295 -12.42 -11.94 2.37
N ILE A 296 -12.02 -12.76 3.35
CA ILE A 296 -10.87 -13.68 3.29
C ILE A 296 -11.28 -15.02 3.88
N PHE A 297 -11.20 -16.05 3.05
CA PHE A 297 -11.30 -17.45 3.46
C PHE A 297 -9.93 -18.09 3.47
N SER A 298 -9.63 -18.90 4.46
CA SER A 298 -8.35 -19.59 4.57
C SER A 298 -8.48 -20.95 5.24
N ASP A 299 -7.59 -21.87 4.88
CA ASP A 299 -7.37 -23.12 5.64
C ASP A 299 -6.78 -22.77 7.02
N ASP A 300 -5.94 -21.72 7.08
CA ASP A 300 -5.51 -21.11 8.34
C ASP A 300 -6.60 -20.17 8.87
N LYS A 301 -7.35 -20.63 9.88
CA LYS A 301 -8.46 -19.87 10.45
C LYS A 301 -8.05 -18.56 11.14
N THR A 302 -6.77 -18.39 11.46
CA THR A 302 -6.28 -17.18 12.14
C THR A 302 -6.24 -15.96 11.22
N VAL A 303 -6.14 -16.18 9.90
CA VAL A 303 -6.09 -15.11 8.90
C VAL A 303 -7.42 -14.86 8.20
N GLU A 304 -8.47 -15.62 8.54
CA GLU A 304 -9.81 -15.37 8.00
C GLU A 304 -10.36 -14.02 8.47
N TRP A 305 -10.98 -13.30 7.55
CA TRP A 305 -11.54 -11.98 7.82
C TRP A 305 -12.81 -11.75 7.01
N GLU A 306 -13.78 -11.10 7.61
CA GLU A 306 -14.94 -10.58 6.91
C GLU A 306 -15.39 -9.30 7.60
N SER A 307 -15.41 -8.19 6.85
CA SER A 307 -15.81 -6.89 7.40
C SER A 307 -16.54 -6.03 6.37
N LEU A 308 -17.36 -5.13 6.90
CA LEU A 308 -18.04 -4.08 6.16
C LEU A 308 -17.78 -2.75 6.85
N ALA A 309 -17.34 -1.75 6.09
CA ALA A 309 -17.16 -0.39 6.58
C ALA A 309 -17.95 0.60 5.73
N PHE A 310 -18.62 1.51 6.40
CA PHE A 310 -19.28 2.67 5.79
C PHE A 310 -18.61 3.93 6.30
N HIS A 311 -18.05 4.71 5.38
CA HIS A 311 -17.28 5.91 5.66
C HIS A 311 -17.90 7.13 5.00
N LEU A 312 -17.91 8.25 5.72
CA LEU A 312 -18.27 9.56 5.22
C LEU A 312 -17.14 10.55 5.49
N GLY A 313 -16.73 11.27 4.47
CA GLY A 313 -15.76 12.35 4.57
C GLY A 313 -16.33 13.68 4.13
N TYR A 314 -15.92 14.74 4.82
CA TYR A 314 -16.26 16.12 4.49
C TYR A 314 -14.99 16.98 4.42
N LEU A 315 -14.77 17.65 3.29
CA LEU A 315 -13.63 18.53 3.04
C LEU A 315 -13.90 19.92 3.64
N LEU A 316 -13.44 20.15 4.87
CA LEU A 316 -13.49 21.47 5.48
C LEU A 316 -12.55 22.45 4.75
N ARG A 317 -11.39 21.95 4.35
CA ARG A 317 -10.39 22.58 3.46
C ARG A 317 -9.79 21.50 2.57
N ARG A 318 -9.04 21.86 1.54
CA ARG A 318 -8.35 20.87 0.68
C ARG A 318 -7.42 19.94 1.45
N ASN A 319 -6.87 20.43 2.54
CA ASN A 319 -5.93 19.71 3.41
C ASN A 319 -6.51 19.35 4.80
N ILE A 320 -7.80 19.53 5.04
CA ILE A 320 -8.49 19.17 6.29
C ILE A 320 -9.77 18.43 5.95
N ARG A 321 -9.87 17.19 6.35
CA ARG A 321 -11.08 16.36 6.23
C ARG A 321 -11.63 16.04 7.61
N LEU A 322 -12.93 16.18 7.77
CA LEU A 322 -13.70 15.60 8.87
C LEU A 322 -14.23 14.25 8.38
N VAL A 323 -14.14 13.23 9.19
CA VAL A 323 -14.49 11.87 8.82
C VAL A 323 -15.32 11.18 9.88
N GLY A 324 -16.21 10.31 9.43
CA GLY A 324 -16.97 9.41 10.29
C GLY A 324 -17.05 8.04 9.64
N GLU A 325 -16.85 6.99 10.42
CA GLU A 325 -16.90 5.63 9.92
C GLU A 325 -17.59 4.71 10.92
N TYR A 326 -18.43 3.83 10.40
CA TYR A 326 -18.90 2.64 11.08
C TYR A 326 -18.31 1.43 10.39
N SER A 327 -17.52 0.63 11.11
CA SER A 327 -17.00 -0.65 10.63
C SER A 327 -17.53 -1.80 11.49
N TYR A 328 -17.85 -2.92 10.85
CA TYR A 328 -18.32 -4.13 11.49
C TYR A 328 -17.54 -5.34 10.97
N ASN A 329 -16.82 -5.99 11.88
CA ASN A 329 -16.20 -7.28 11.60
C ASN A 329 -17.25 -8.37 11.81
N ILE A 330 -17.71 -8.96 10.72
CA ILE A 330 -18.81 -9.93 10.70
C ILE A 330 -18.39 -11.23 11.37
N LYS A 331 -17.13 -11.64 11.14
CA LYS A 331 -16.61 -12.90 11.70
C LYS A 331 -16.43 -12.84 13.23
N ASN A 332 -15.96 -11.71 13.75
CA ASN A 332 -15.69 -11.53 15.18
C ASN A 332 -16.86 -10.84 15.92
N GLU A 333 -17.95 -10.54 15.22
CA GLU A 333 -19.14 -9.85 15.76
C GLU A 333 -18.79 -8.55 16.49
N PHE A 334 -17.87 -7.77 15.92
CA PHE A 334 -17.33 -6.57 16.53
C PHE A 334 -17.59 -5.34 15.66
N GLY A 335 -18.23 -4.32 16.23
CA GLY A 335 -18.53 -3.06 15.56
C GLY A 335 -17.83 -1.87 16.22
N ARG A 336 -17.33 -0.96 15.40
CA ARG A 336 -16.66 0.27 15.82
C ARG A 336 -17.26 1.48 15.09
N ILE A 337 -17.55 2.53 15.84
CA ILE A 337 -17.82 3.86 15.30
C ILE A 337 -16.58 4.72 15.56
N GLY A 338 -16.12 5.45 14.56
CA GLY A 338 -15.07 6.44 14.71
C GLY A 338 -15.47 7.75 14.05
N VAL A 339 -15.21 8.87 14.74
CA VAL A 339 -15.41 10.22 14.22
C VAL A 339 -14.14 11.01 14.46
N GLY A 340 -13.64 11.71 13.47
CA GLY A 340 -12.39 12.41 13.63
C GLY A 340 -12.00 13.30 12.46
N PHE A 341 -10.70 13.50 12.32
CA PHE A 341 -10.11 14.35 11.30
C PHE A 341 -8.86 13.75 10.69
N VAL A 342 -8.61 14.14 9.45
CA VAL A 342 -7.36 13.89 8.72
C VAL A 342 -6.88 15.24 8.19
N THR A 343 -5.65 15.61 8.48
CA THR A 343 -5.03 16.83 7.97
C THR A 343 -3.60 16.59 7.52
N ALA A 344 -3.17 17.35 6.51
CA ALA A 344 -1.78 17.37 6.04
C ALA A 344 -1.33 18.82 5.77
N PHE A 345 -0.13 19.17 6.13
CA PHE A 345 0.44 20.52 6.00
C PHE A 345 1.96 20.49 5.94
#